data_e864c343938f48124d76c9413bfc446c
#
_entry.id   e864c343938f48124d76c9413bfc446c
#
_cell.length_a   1.000
_cell.length_b   1.000
_cell.length_c   1.000
_cell.angle_alpha   90.00
_cell.angle_beta   90.00
_cell.angle_gamma   90.00
#
_symmetry.space_group_name_H-M   'P 1'
#
loop_
_entity.id
_entity.type
_entity.pdbx_description
1 polymer ?
#
loop_
_entity_poly.entity_id
_entity_poly.type
_entity_poly.pdbx_seq_one_letter_code
_entity_poly.pdbx_strand_id
1 'polypeptide(L)'
;MDVFEAMRRRRMHRRFTDEPITEEVLAKLVDAAARAPMGGNELVRRLIVIDDPRMVKTVRDVTPSFLANAVAIIVICTDLERAEASMGRQGRDILSLLDAGAAAENAALAAPALGIGVSFVRSVNDSALAEVLDLPEHVRVDILIGVGHPARTPSPAAPRREPVVFRNHFGAPS
;
A
#
# COMPACT_ATOMS: atom_id res chain seq x y z
N MET A 1 -3.29 -14.86 -14.99
CA MET A 1 -2.75 -13.52 -15.34
C MET A 1 -1.25 -13.57 -15.12
N ASP A 2 -0.45 -13.18 -16.10
CA ASP A 2 0.99 -13.04 -15.91
C ASP A 2 1.34 -11.70 -15.26
N VAL A 3 2.60 -11.54 -14.83
CA VAL A 3 3.05 -10.33 -14.11
C VAL A 3 2.96 -9.06 -14.96
N PHE A 4 3.27 -9.16 -16.26
CA PHE A 4 3.19 -7.99 -17.16
C PHE A 4 1.75 -7.58 -17.42
N GLU A 5 0.83 -8.53 -17.47
CA GLU A 5 -0.59 -8.25 -17.55
C GLU A 5 -1.11 -7.60 -16.26
N ALA A 6 -0.69 -8.07 -15.09
CA ALA A 6 -1.00 -7.43 -13.80
C ALA A 6 -0.55 -5.98 -13.76
N MET A 7 0.69 -5.69 -14.16
CA MET A 7 1.24 -4.34 -14.28
C MET A 7 0.41 -3.46 -15.24
N ARG A 8 -0.04 -4.02 -16.37
CA ARG A 8 -0.90 -3.29 -17.33
C ARG A 8 -2.30 -3.04 -16.80
N ARG A 9 -2.86 -3.95 -16.02
CA ARG A 9 -4.22 -3.85 -15.47
C ARG A 9 -4.31 -3.06 -14.19
N ARG A 10 -3.24 -2.99 -13.40
CA ARG A 10 -3.24 -2.26 -12.14
C ARG A 10 -3.70 -0.80 -12.34
N ARG A 11 -4.67 -0.39 -11.53
CA ARG A 11 -5.22 0.97 -11.47
C ARG A 11 -5.42 1.39 -10.02
N MET A 12 -5.36 2.69 -9.78
CA MET A 12 -5.83 3.30 -8.54
C MET A 12 -7.33 3.55 -8.65
N HIS A 13 -8.09 2.95 -7.74
CA HIS A 13 -9.55 3.07 -7.69
C HIS A 13 -9.93 4.03 -6.57
N ARG A 14 -10.95 4.86 -6.82
CA ARG A 14 -11.50 5.79 -5.82
C ARG A 14 -12.97 5.54 -5.54
N ARG A 15 -13.61 4.67 -6.32
CA ARG A 15 -15.00 4.30 -6.17
C ARG A 15 -15.13 2.79 -6.16
N PHE A 16 -15.66 2.29 -5.07
CA PHE A 16 -15.92 0.89 -4.83
C PHE A 16 -17.42 0.67 -4.62
N THR A 17 -17.86 -0.56 -4.76
CA THR A 17 -19.20 -1.00 -4.29
C THR A 17 -19.16 -1.16 -2.78
N ASP A 18 -20.34 -1.31 -2.17
CA ASP A 18 -20.44 -1.58 -0.72
C ASP A 18 -20.30 -3.09 -0.41
N GLU A 19 -20.02 -3.91 -1.41
CA GLU A 19 -19.81 -5.35 -1.25
C GLU A 19 -18.58 -5.63 -0.39
N PRO A 20 -18.73 -6.41 0.70
CA PRO A 20 -17.62 -6.76 1.56
C PRO A 20 -16.55 -7.58 0.83
N ILE A 21 -15.30 -7.41 1.22
CA ILE A 21 -14.19 -8.26 0.78
C ILE A 21 -14.10 -9.46 1.71
N THR A 22 -13.99 -10.66 1.14
CA THR A 22 -13.86 -11.89 1.94
C THR A 22 -12.51 -11.95 2.64
N GLU A 23 -12.45 -12.60 3.80
CA GLU A 23 -11.21 -12.84 4.54
C GLU A 23 -10.14 -13.52 3.68
N GLU A 24 -10.55 -14.49 2.82
CA GLU A 24 -9.64 -15.17 1.90
C GLU A 24 -8.95 -14.21 0.93
N VAL A 25 -9.70 -13.24 0.39
CA VAL A 25 -9.16 -12.23 -0.54
C VAL A 25 -8.24 -11.26 0.20
N LEU A 26 -8.61 -10.81 1.39
CA LEU A 26 -7.76 -9.97 2.22
C LEU A 26 -6.46 -10.68 2.59
N ALA A 27 -6.53 -11.96 2.99
CA ALA A 27 -5.36 -12.77 3.29
C ALA A 27 -4.40 -12.89 2.09
N LYS A 28 -4.92 -13.06 0.86
CA LYS A 28 -4.09 -13.08 -0.36
C LYS A 28 -3.41 -11.74 -0.64
N LEU A 29 -4.08 -10.63 -0.39
CA LEU A 29 -3.47 -9.30 -0.54
C LEU A 29 -2.38 -9.06 0.51
N VAL A 30 -2.63 -9.49 1.75
CA VAL A 30 -1.64 -9.42 2.85
C VAL A 30 -0.43 -10.30 2.53
N ASP A 31 -0.63 -11.55 2.06
CA ASP A 31 0.47 -12.43 1.64
C ASP A 31 1.29 -11.81 0.51
N ALA A 32 0.64 -11.21 -0.49
CA ALA A 32 1.34 -10.51 -1.57
C ALA A 32 2.20 -9.35 -1.04
N ALA A 33 1.67 -8.52 -0.13
CA ALA A 33 2.42 -7.46 0.51
C ALA A 33 3.58 -8.00 1.35
N ALA A 34 3.36 -9.08 2.10
CA ALA A 34 4.36 -9.70 2.97
C ALA A 34 5.56 -10.29 2.19
N ARG A 35 5.33 -10.73 0.94
CA ARG A 35 6.37 -11.27 0.04
C ARG A 35 7.29 -10.21 -0.58
N ALA A 36 7.03 -8.93 -0.38
CA ALA A 36 7.93 -7.90 -0.87
C ALA A 36 9.31 -8.00 -0.19
N PRO A 37 10.40 -7.62 -0.90
CA PRO A 37 11.72 -7.61 -0.31
C PRO A 37 11.78 -6.70 0.91
N MET A 38 12.76 -6.94 1.77
CA MET A 38 13.00 -6.15 2.98
C MET A 38 14.50 -5.84 3.09
N GLY A 39 14.81 -4.60 3.42
CA GLY A 39 16.19 -4.17 3.66
C GLY A 39 16.83 -5.04 4.75
N GLY A 40 18.10 -5.47 4.52
CA GLY A 40 18.81 -6.35 5.45
C GLY A 40 18.13 -7.69 5.72
N ASN A 41 17.07 -8.05 5.01
CA ASN A 41 16.20 -9.20 5.30
C ASN A 41 15.60 -9.16 6.72
N GLU A 42 15.38 -7.95 7.25
CA GLU A 42 14.87 -7.70 8.59
C GLU A 42 13.36 -7.49 8.59
N LEU A 43 12.65 -8.25 9.44
CA LEU A 43 11.19 -8.16 9.58
C LEU A 43 10.78 -6.93 10.42
N VAL A 44 10.89 -5.75 9.83
CA VAL A 44 10.51 -4.47 10.44
C VAL A 44 9.10 -4.03 10.06
N ARG A 45 8.58 -4.55 8.94
CA ARG A 45 7.23 -4.25 8.46
C ARG A 45 6.16 -4.92 9.31
N ARG A 46 5.09 -4.17 9.59
CA ARG A 46 3.87 -4.64 10.26
C ARG A 46 2.68 -4.35 9.34
N LEU A 47 1.72 -5.25 9.31
CA LEU A 47 0.51 -5.11 8.51
C LEU A 47 -0.69 -5.16 9.46
N ILE A 48 -1.62 -4.21 9.31
CA ILE A 48 -2.89 -4.18 10.04
C ILE A 48 -4.00 -4.28 9.00
N VAL A 49 -4.92 -5.21 9.17
CA VAL A 49 -6.12 -5.35 8.34
C VAL A 49 -7.30 -4.75 9.11
N ILE A 50 -8.04 -3.88 8.45
CA ILE A 50 -9.22 -3.22 8.99
C ILE A 50 -10.38 -3.52 8.04
N ASP A 51 -11.32 -4.33 8.49
CA ASP A 51 -12.50 -4.77 7.76
C ASP A 51 -13.81 -4.54 8.54
N ASP A 52 -13.72 -4.13 9.80
CA ASP A 52 -14.88 -3.62 10.54
C ASP A 52 -15.33 -2.28 9.95
N PRO A 53 -16.62 -2.16 9.51
CA PRO A 53 -17.10 -0.96 8.84
C PRO A 53 -16.99 0.33 9.69
N ARG A 54 -17.07 0.22 11.02
CA ARG A 54 -16.94 1.37 11.93
C ARG A 54 -15.49 1.83 11.98
N MET A 55 -14.56 0.88 12.11
CA MET A 55 -13.13 1.18 12.09
C MET A 55 -12.68 1.74 10.74
N VAL A 56 -13.14 1.16 9.63
CA VAL A 56 -12.89 1.70 8.27
C VAL A 56 -13.36 3.15 8.19
N LYS A 57 -14.58 3.45 8.69
CA LYS A 57 -15.10 4.80 8.72
C LYS A 57 -14.24 5.73 9.58
N THR A 58 -13.89 5.32 10.81
CA THR A 58 -13.08 6.11 11.73
C THR A 58 -11.72 6.45 11.13
N VAL A 59 -11.02 5.47 10.56
CA VAL A 59 -9.73 5.69 9.88
C VAL A 59 -9.86 6.68 8.72
N ARG A 60 -10.93 6.60 7.94
CA ARG A 60 -11.20 7.54 6.85
C ARG A 60 -11.48 8.95 7.36
N ASP A 61 -12.24 9.09 8.43
CA ASP A 61 -12.60 10.38 9.02
C ASP A 61 -11.36 11.14 9.53
N VAL A 62 -10.36 10.43 10.07
CA VAL A 62 -9.09 11.02 10.52
C VAL A 62 -8.03 11.13 9.41
N THR A 63 -8.37 10.68 8.20
CA THR A 63 -7.46 10.72 7.04
C THR A 63 -8.09 11.51 5.88
N PRO A 64 -8.07 12.86 5.90
CA PRO A 64 -8.79 13.69 4.92
C PRO A 64 -8.41 13.45 3.46
N SER A 65 -7.19 12.95 3.21
CA SER A 65 -6.73 12.60 1.86
C SER A 65 -7.25 11.24 1.36
N PHE A 66 -7.95 10.47 2.22
CA PHE A 66 -8.53 9.18 1.85
C PHE A 66 -9.86 9.35 1.11
N LEU A 67 -9.78 9.73 -0.15
CA LEU A 67 -10.94 10.06 -0.98
C LEU A 67 -11.73 8.85 -1.48
N ALA A 68 -11.20 7.63 -1.32
CA ALA A 68 -11.86 6.42 -1.76
C ALA A 68 -12.89 5.94 -0.72
N ASN A 69 -14.03 5.41 -1.19
CA ASN A 69 -15.03 4.76 -0.33
C ASN A 69 -14.71 3.27 -0.11
N ALA A 70 -13.46 2.97 0.27
CA ALA A 70 -13.00 1.61 0.52
C ALA A 70 -13.85 0.92 1.60
N VAL A 71 -14.04 -0.40 1.46
CA VAL A 71 -14.76 -1.26 2.40
C VAL A 71 -13.83 -2.01 3.34
N ALA A 72 -12.53 -2.07 3.00
CA ALA A 72 -11.48 -2.56 3.89
C ALA A 72 -10.22 -1.71 3.69
N ILE A 73 -9.32 -1.74 4.67
CA ILE A 73 -8.04 -1.02 4.63
C ILE A 73 -6.93 -1.95 5.09
N ILE A 74 -5.83 -2.00 4.35
CA ILE A 74 -4.59 -2.61 4.80
C ILE A 74 -3.63 -1.48 5.13
N VAL A 75 -3.15 -1.43 6.36
CA VAL A 75 -2.18 -0.44 6.82
C VAL A 75 -0.80 -1.07 6.84
N ILE A 76 0.15 -0.47 6.14
CA ILE A 76 1.55 -0.85 6.19
C ILE A 76 2.25 0.08 7.17
N CYS A 77 2.86 -0.52 8.20
CA CYS A 77 3.60 0.16 9.24
C CYS A 77 5.04 -0.34 9.31
N THR A 78 5.91 0.48 9.88
CA THR A 78 7.29 0.13 10.23
C THR A 78 7.52 0.22 11.73
N ASP A 79 8.12 -0.80 12.30
CA ASP A 79 8.73 -0.82 13.62
C ASP A 79 10.08 -0.08 13.54
N LEU A 80 10.10 1.19 13.95
CA LEU A 80 11.23 2.08 13.80
C LEU A 80 12.41 1.72 14.70
N GLU A 81 12.14 1.23 15.92
CA GLU A 81 13.19 0.80 16.85
C GLU A 81 13.93 -0.41 16.29
N ARG A 82 13.19 -1.40 15.80
CA ARG A 82 13.78 -2.58 15.17
C ARG A 82 14.53 -2.21 13.88
N ALA A 83 14.00 -1.30 13.07
CA ALA A 83 14.65 -0.86 11.85
C ALA A 83 15.98 -0.14 12.16
N GLU A 84 16.03 0.71 13.19
CA GLU A 84 17.25 1.39 13.61
C GLU A 84 18.26 0.43 14.25
N ALA A 85 17.80 -0.50 15.09
CA ALA A 85 18.68 -1.47 15.74
C ALA A 85 19.36 -2.42 14.74
N SER A 86 18.65 -2.83 13.68
CA SER A 86 19.18 -3.78 12.70
C SER A 86 19.93 -3.14 11.54
N MET A 87 19.53 -1.95 11.10
CA MET A 87 20.03 -1.31 9.87
C MET A 87 20.49 0.14 10.07
N GLY A 88 20.52 0.63 11.31
CA GLY A 88 20.87 2.00 11.63
C GLY A 88 19.85 3.02 11.12
N ARG A 89 20.22 4.32 11.16
CA ARG A 89 19.35 5.42 10.71
C ARG A 89 18.88 5.28 9.26
N GLN A 90 19.73 4.77 8.38
CA GLN A 90 19.37 4.56 6.98
C GLN A 90 18.23 3.51 6.86
N GLY A 91 18.27 2.46 7.66
CA GLY A 91 17.19 1.47 7.76
C GLY A 91 15.88 2.09 8.20
N ARG A 92 15.92 2.85 9.28
CA ARG A 92 14.79 3.55 9.85
C ARG A 92 14.16 4.58 8.91
N ASP A 93 14.97 5.45 8.30
CA ASP A 93 14.49 6.64 7.62
C ASP A 93 14.28 6.45 6.11
N ILE A 94 14.98 5.50 5.49
CA ILE A 94 14.98 5.31 4.04
C ILE A 94 14.54 3.90 3.64
N LEU A 95 15.26 2.85 4.08
CA LEU A 95 15.01 1.49 3.58
C LEU A 95 13.61 1.01 3.95
N SER A 96 13.13 1.31 5.15
CA SER A 96 11.78 0.97 5.58
C SER A 96 10.68 1.56 4.68
N LEU A 97 10.87 2.77 4.17
CA LEU A 97 9.93 3.40 3.23
C LEU A 97 9.96 2.74 1.85
N LEU A 98 11.15 2.35 1.37
CA LEU A 98 11.29 1.59 0.12
C LEU A 98 10.61 0.21 0.25
N ASP A 99 10.80 -0.45 1.38
CA ASP A 99 10.17 -1.74 1.69
C ASP A 99 8.64 -1.63 1.75
N ALA A 100 8.12 -0.56 2.36
CA ALA A 100 6.69 -0.29 2.42
C ALA A 100 6.11 -0.03 1.02
N GLY A 101 6.82 0.73 0.18
CA GLY A 101 6.45 0.97 -1.21
C GLY A 101 6.41 -0.32 -2.04
N ALA A 102 7.40 -1.19 -1.88
CA ALA A 102 7.45 -2.49 -2.54
C ALA A 102 6.27 -3.39 -2.10
N ALA A 103 5.96 -3.41 -0.81
CA ALA A 103 4.84 -4.17 -0.28
C ALA A 103 3.49 -3.66 -0.81
N ALA A 104 3.31 -2.34 -0.86
CA ALA A 104 2.10 -1.74 -1.41
C ALA A 104 1.92 -2.08 -2.89
N GLU A 105 2.99 -2.03 -3.70
CA GLU A 105 2.92 -2.38 -5.12
C GLU A 105 2.64 -3.87 -5.33
N ASN A 106 3.21 -4.77 -4.53
CA ASN A 106 2.88 -6.19 -4.60
C ASN A 106 1.37 -6.44 -4.36
N ALA A 107 0.79 -5.82 -3.33
CA ALA A 107 -0.66 -5.90 -3.10
C ALA A 107 -1.46 -5.33 -4.28
N ALA A 108 -1.02 -4.21 -4.85
CA ALA A 108 -1.67 -3.59 -6.00
C ALA A 108 -1.59 -4.44 -7.28
N LEU A 109 -0.50 -5.17 -7.48
CA LEU A 109 -0.32 -6.09 -8.60
C LEU A 109 -1.17 -7.37 -8.43
N ALA A 110 -1.36 -7.82 -7.20
CA ALA A 110 -2.23 -8.97 -6.90
C ALA A 110 -3.72 -8.66 -7.08
N ALA A 111 -4.13 -7.43 -6.78
CA ALA A 111 -5.52 -7.01 -6.76
C ALA A 111 -6.29 -7.30 -8.06
N PRO A 112 -5.79 -7.00 -9.28
CA PRO A 112 -6.49 -7.32 -10.53
C PRO A 112 -6.75 -8.81 -10.75
N ALA A 113 -5.86 -9.68 -10.28
CA ALA A 113 -6.04 -11.14 -10.37
C ALA A 113 -7.15 -11.66 -9.44
N LEU A 114 -7.45 -10.90 -8.39
CA LEU A 114 -8.50 -11.18 -7.41
C LEU A 114 -9.83 -10.46 -7.73
N GLY A 115 -9.89 -9.70 -8.83
CA GLY A 115 -11.08 -8.88 -9.17
C GLY A 115 -11.27 -7.67 -8.24
N ILE A 116 -10.23 -7.25 -7.54
CA ILE A 116 -10.26 -6.20 -6.52
C ILE A 116 -9.59 -4.93 -7.04
N GLY A 117 -10.07 -3.79 -6.57
CA GLY A 117 -9.43 -2.49 -6.73
C GLY A 117 -8.72 -2.05 -5.46
N VAL A 118 -7.67 -1.24 -5.62
CA VAL A 118 -6.94 -0.63 -4.52
C VAL A 118 -6.77 0.87 -4.71
N SER A 119 -6.60 1.59 -3.60
CA SER A 119 -6.19 2.99 -3.56
C SER A 119 -5.12 3.21 -2.50
N PHE A 120 -4.09 4.00 -2.80
CA PHE A 120 -3.03 4.32 -1.85
C PHE A 120 -3.24 5.68 -1.22
N VAL A 121 -2.96 5.78 0.07
CA VAL A 121 -2.96 7.03 0.82
C VAL A 121 -1.71 7.09 1.70
N ARG A 122 -0.97 8.20 1.59
CA ARG A 122 0.20 8.47 2.46
C ARG A 122 0.04 9.78 3.23
N SER A 123 -0.70 10.75 2.70
CA SER A 123 -0.97 11.99 3.44
C SER A 123 -1.98 11.71 4.54
N VAL A 124 -1.49 11.43 5.73
CA VAL A 124 -2.26 11.03 6.90
C VAL A 124 -2.00 11.98 8.06
N ASN A 125 -2.91 12.00 9.02
CA ASN A 125 -2.65 12.56 10.33
C ASN A 125 -2.06 11.45 11.20
N ASP A 126 -0.72 11.42 11.31
CA ASP A 126 0.00 10.35 12.00
C ASP A 126 -0.45 10.19 13.47
N SER A 127 -0.64 11.29 14.20
CA SER A 127 -1.07 11.25 15.61
C SER A 127 -2.49 10.70 15.78
N ALA A 128 -3.42 11.15 14.94
CA ALA A 128 -4.79 10.67 15.00
C ALA A 128 -4.90 9.19 14.61
N LEU A 129 -4.12 8.74 13.61
CA LEU A 129 -4.08 7.32 13.24
C LEU A 129 -3.43 6.47 14.32
N ALA A 130 -2.36 6.95 14.97
CA ALA A 130 -1.73 6.23 16.07
C ALA A 130 -2.72 6.01 17.22
N GLU A 131 -3.51 7.01 17.55
CA GLU A 131 -4.56 6.91 18.58
C GLU A 131 -5.68 5.92 18.16
N VAL A 132 -6.20 6.04 16.94
CA VAL A 132 -7.29 5.19 16.43
C VAL A 132 -6.87 3.73 16.31
N LEU A 133 -5.61 3.46 16.02
CA LEU A 133 -5.07 2.11 15.81
C LEU A 133 -4.30 1.56 17.00
N ASP A 134 -4.29 2.26 18.14
CA ASP A 134 -3.52 1.90 19.36
C ASP A 134 -2.04 1.61 19.04
N LEU A 135 -1.42 2.43 18.16
CA LEU A 135 -0.03 2.21 17.77
C LEU A 135 0.94 2.67 18.86
N PRO A 136 1.94 1.86 19.21
CA PRO A 136 3.03 2.31 20.07
C PRO A 136 3.88 3.38 19.37
N GLU A 137 4.55 4.25 20.16
CA GLU A 137 5.31 5.41 19.64
C GLU A 137 6.38 5.03 18.59
N HIS A 138 6.94 3.82 18.68
CA HIS A 138 7.97 3.34 17.76
C HIS A 138 7.40 2.75 16.46
N VAL A 139 6.07 2.75 16.27
CA VAL A 139 5.46 2.23 15.05
C VAL A 139 4.93 3.38 14.20
N ARG A 140 5.50 3.51 12.99
CA ARG A 140 5.09 4.52 12.01
C ARG A 140 4.15 3.92 10.98
N VAL A 141 3.07 4.64 10.66
CA VAL A 141 2.24 4.33 9.49
C VAL A 141 2.95 4.82 8.22
N ASP A 142 3.18 3.93 7.27
CA ASP A 142 3.83 4.28 6.00
C ASP A 142 2.82 4.48 4.86
N ILE A 143 1.90 3.54 4.66
CA ILE A 143 0.92 3.59 3.57
C ILE A 143 -0.39 2.94 4.03
N LEU A 144 -1.52 3.57 3.69
CA LEU A 144 -2.83 2.93 3.75
C LEU A 144 -3.23 2.46 2.35
N ILE A 145 -3.71 1.22 2.26
CA ILE A 145 -4.26 0.64 1.04
C ILE A 145 -5.75 0.44 1.25
N GLY A 146 -6.56 1.32 0.65
CA GLY A 146 -8.01 1.11 0.60
C GLY A 146 -8.34 0.02 -0.40
N VAL A 147 -9.21 -0.89 -0.03
CA VAL A 147 -9.58 -2.10 -0.78
C VAL A 147 -11.08 -2.14 -1.00
N GLY A 148 -11.52 -2.62 -2.17
CA GLY A 148 -12.93 -2.79 -2.49
C GLY A 148 -13.15 -3.36 -3.89
N HIS A 149 -14.37 -3.79 -4.18
CA HIS A 149 -14.77 -4.13 -5.54
C HIS A 149 -14.96 -2.85 -6.36
N PRO A 150 -14.29 -2.70 -7.54
CA PRO A 150 -14.41 -1.50 -8.35
C PRO A 150 -15.87 -1.24 -8.76
N ALA A 151 -16.42 -0.06 -8.47
CA ALA A 151 -17.79 0.31 -8.84
C ALA A 151 -17.97 0.53 -10.34
N ARG A 152 -16.88 0.71 -11.08
CA ARG A 152 -16.88 0.90 -12.54
C ARG A 152 -15.67 0.21 -13.15
N THR A 153 -15.81 -0.29 -14.38
CA THR A 153 -14.68 -0.71 -15.18
C THR A 153 -13.75 0.49 -15.35
N PRO A 154 -12.46 0.35 -15.06
CA PRO A 154 -11.51 1.44 -15.25
C PRO A 154 -11.53 1.94 -16.70
N SER A 155 -11.50 3.24 -16.88
CA SER A 155 -11.25 3.82 -18.21
C SER A 155 -9.95 3.29 -18.78
N PRO A 156 -9.81 3.18 -20.11
CA PRO A 156 -8.53 2.85 -20.73
C PRO A 156 -7.41 3.68 -20.09
N ALA A 157 -6.24 3.07 -19.91
CA ALA A 157 -5.11 3.81 -19.38
C ALA A 157 -4.81 5.00 -20.30
N ALA A 158 -4.54 6.16 -19.70
CA ALA A 158 -3.94 7.25 -20.46
C ALA A 158 -2.66 6.75 -21.15
N PRO A 159 -2.31 7.27 -22.32
CA PRO A 159 -1.06 6.93 -22.99
C PRO A 159 0.09 7.04 -22.01
N ARG A 160 0.90 5.99 -21.92
CA ARG A 160 2.06 5.98 -21.02
C ARG A 160 3.06 7.00 -21.55
N ARG A 161 3.52 7.88 -20.69
CA ARG A 161 4.65 8.77 -21.05
C ARG A 161 5.87 7.89 -21.28
N GLU A 162 6.66 8.22 -22.28
CA GLU A 162 7.93 7.55 -22.48
C GLU A 162 8.83 7.75 -21.27
N PRO A 163 9.48 6.66 -20.78
CA PRO A 163 10.41 6.80 -19.69
C PRO A 163 11.65 7.59 -20.15
N VAL A 164 12.15 8.45 -19.28
CA VAL A 164 13.46 9.08 -19.49
C VAL A 164 14.52 8.09 -19.03
N VAL A 165 15.27 7.55 -19.99
CA VAL A 165 16.30 6.53 -19.74
C VAL A 165 17.64 7.03 -20.24
N PHE A 166 18.67 6.88 -19.43
CA PHE A 166 20.05 7.18 -19.79
C PHE A 166 20.86 5.89 -19.74
N ARG A 167 21.86 5.76 -20.61
CA ARG A 167 22.78 4.63 -20.63
C ARG A 167 24.14 5.04 -20.05
N ASN A 168 24.63 4.24 -19.11
CA ASN A 168 25.92 4.38 -18.43
C ASN A 168 26.07 5.67 -17.60
N HIS A 169 25.68 6.84 -18.13
CA HIS A 169 25.83 8.14 -17.46
C HIS A 169 24.54 8.93 -17.54
N PHE A 170 24.27 9.73 -16.52
CA PHE A 170 23.13 10.66 -16.51
C PHE A 170 23.30 11.69 -17.62
N GLY A 171 22.21 11.93 -18.39
CA GLY A 171 22.21 12.88 -19.52
C GLY A 171 22.71 12.32 -20.86
N ALA A 172 23.26 11.11 -20.91
CA ALA A 172 23.59 10.44 -22.17
C ALA A 172 22.30 9.92 -22.82
N PRO A 173 22.01 10.18 -24.11
CA PRO A 173 20.84 9.62 -24.78
C PRO A 173 20.90 8.09 -24.81
N SER A 174 19.73 7.46 -24.69
CA SER A 174 19.57 6.00 -24.78
C SER A 174 19.72 5.47 -26.20
#